data_677020cc01db149d0cf4caee6915d395
#
_entry.id   677020cc01db149d0cf4caee6915d395
#
_cell.length_a   1.000
_cell.length_b   1.000
_cell.length_c   1.000
_cell.angle_alpha   90.00
_cell.angle_beta   90.00
_cell.angle_gamma   90.00
#
_symmetry.space_group_name_H-M   'P 1'
#
loop_
_entity.id
_entity.type
_entity.pdbx_description
1 polymer ?
#
loop_
_entity_poly.entity_id
_entity_poly.type
_entity_poly.pdbx_seq_one_letter_code
_entity_poly.pdbx_strand_id
1 'polypeptide(L)'
;FGQSAILEPQPTIRDVFRLAEDRACDMAVVPVENSTEGMVGQTLDCFLESPLQIIGEVELPVVHHLIAGASQDLADISVVCGHEQALGQCRDWLDANLPGVPRDVCRSNGEAAQRAQSETGVAAIAGDLAVETYQLVKLAEAIQDIAHNTTRFFVIGRETVPSSGADKTSILIASRNRPGALLNLLRPFEERGISLTRIDSRPSKTEKWTYMFFIEFEGHLSDDVVREVMAALEENSILLKPLGSYPKAPI
;
A
#
# COMPACT_ATOMS: atom_id res chain seq x y z
N PHE A 1 -15.22 6.35 -0.98
CA PHE A 1 -16.31 5.49 -1.49
C PHE A 1 -17.68 5.86 -0.87
N GLY A 2 -17.72 6.67 0.18
CA GLY A 2 -18.94 7.04 0.88
C GLY A 2 -19.47 5.94 1.83
N GLN A 3 -20.49 6.31 2.63
CA GLN A 3 -21.03 5.43 3.67
C GLN A 3 -21.91 4.28 3.12
N SER A 4 -22.30 4.34 1.84
CA SER A 4 -23.10 3.30 1.17
C SER A 4 -22.27 2.18 0.55
N ALA A 5 -20.93 2.28 0.57
CA ALA A 5 -20.07 1.24 0.03
C ALA A 5 -20.12 -0.01 0.93
N ILE A 6 -20.34 -1.16 0.31
CA ILE A 6 -20.24 -2.46 0.98
C ILE A 6 -18.80 -2.92 0.85
N LEU A 7 -18.14 -3.10 2.00
CA LEU A 7 -16.75 -3.56 2.06
C LEU A 7 -16.72 -5.07 2.30
N GLU A 8 -16.01 -5.78 1.44
CA GLU A 8 -15.82 -7.22 1.53
C GLU A 8 -14.33 -7.56 1.71
N PRO A 9 -13.87 -7.77 2.95
CA PRO A 9 -12.47 -8.07 3.23
C PRO A 9 -12.08 -9.44 2.68
N GLN A 10 -10.90 -9.53 2.07
CA GLN A 10 -10.36 -10.77 1.53
C GLN A 10 -9.10 -11.21 2.29
N PRO A 11 -8.81 -12.53 2.38
CA PRO A 11 -7.67 -13.05 3.11
C PRO A 11 -6.32 -12.64 2.52
N THR A 12 -6.22 -12.51 1.20
CA THR A 12 -4.97 -12.20 0.50
C THR A 12 -5.18 -11.16 -0.61
N ILE A 13 -4.09 -10.45 -0.96
CA ILE A 13 -4.09 -9.51 -2.10
C ILE A 13 -4.50 -10.22 -3.40
N ARG A 14 -4.07 -11.46 -3.61
CA ARG A 14 -4.45 -12.25 -4.79
C ARG A 14 -5.95 -12.53 -4.84
N ASP A 15 -6.60 -12.79 -3.69
CA ASP A 15 -8.05 -12.98 -3.63
C ASP A 15 -8.79 -11.69 -3.93
N VAL A 16 -8.27 -10.53 -3.50
CA VAL A 16 -8.81 -9.21 -3.87
C VAL A 16 -8.80 -9.01 -5.40
N PHE A 17 -7.67 -9.29 -6.06
CA PHE A 17 -7.57 -9.19 -7.52
C PHE A 17 -8.55 -10.12 -8.21
N ARG A 18 -8.61 -11.40 -7.80
CA ARG A 18 -9.51 -12.38 -8.39
C ARG A 18 -10.97 -11.97 -8.27
N LEU A 19 -11.40 -11.48 -7.11
CA LEU A 19 -12.78 -11.03 -6.90
C LEU A 19 -13.16 -9.89 -7.88
N ALA A 20 -12.25 -8.95 -8.11
CA ALA A 20 -12.47 -7.87 -9.06
C ALA A 20 -12.44 -8.34 -10.52
N GLU A 21 -11.59 -9.29 -10.88
CA GLU A 21 -11.53 -9.93 -12.20
C GLU A 21 -12.81 -10.70 -12.51
N ASP A 22 -13.33 -11.44 -11.53
CA ASP A 22 -14.57 -12.23 -11.63
C ASP A 22 -15.85 -11.37 -11.62
N ARG A 23 -15.72 -10.03 -11.54
CA ARG A 23 -16.83 -9.06 -11.47
C ARG A 23 -17.73 -9.25 -10.24
N ALA A 24 -17.21 -9.79 -9.18
CA ALA A 24 -17.93 -9.92 -7.92
C ALA A 24 -17.94 -8.61 -7.11
N CYS A 25 -17.09 -7.65 -7.47
CA CYS A 25 -17.12 -6.28 -6.95
C CYS A 25 -16.86 -5.26 -8.08
N ASP A 26 -17.25 -4.01 -7.85
CA ASP A 26 -17.07 -2.92 -8.82
C ASP A 26 -15.64 -2.41 -8.83
N MET A 27 -15.05 -2.27 -7.65
CA MET A 27 -13.69 -1.79 -7.42
C MET A 27 -13.05 -2.59 -6.29
N ALA A 28 -11.73 -2.61 -6.26
CA ALA A 28 -11.00 -3.20 -5.15
C ALA A 28 -9.88 -2.27 -4.68
N VAL A 29 -9.45 -2.44 -3.44
CA VAL A 29 -8.38 -1.63 -2.83
C VAL A 29 -7.25 -2.56 -2.40
N VAL A 30 -6.03 -2.24 -2.83
CA VAL A 30 -4.84 -3.05 -2.53
C VAL A 30 -3.70 -2.18 -2.05
N PRO A 31 -2.94 -2.60 -1.04
CA PRO A 31 -1.76 -1.85 -0.59
C PRO A 31 -0.67 -1.93 -1.67
N VAL A 32 -0.03 -0.80 -1.96
CA VAL A 32 1.06 -0.75 -2.94
C VAL A 32 2.39 -0.37 -2.33
N GLU A 33 2.38 0.43 -1.28
CA GLU A 33 3.57 0.94 -0.64
C GLU A 33 3.31 1.31 0.82
N ASN A 34 4.31 1.09 1.65
CA ASN A 34 4.40 1.70 2.97
C ASN A 34 5.68 2.54 3.04
N SER A 35 5.60 3.75 3.61
CA SER A 35 6.72 4.70 3.63
C SER A 35 7.95 4.20 4.41
N THR A 36 7.79 3.23 5.30
CA THR A 36 8.88 2.63 6.09
C THR A 36 9.37 1.30 5.54
N GLU A 37 8.50 0.53 4.88
CA GLU A 37 8.81 -0.84 4.41
C GLU A 37 9.01 -0.94 2.90
N GLY A 38 8.61 0.11 2.18
CA GLY A 38 8.71 0.16 0.73
C GLY A 38 7.55 -0.52 0.01
N MET A 39 7.81 -1.00 -1.21
CA MET A 39 6.78 -1.54 -2.10
C MET A 39 6.24 -2.91 -1.67
N VAL A 40 4.92 -3.06 -1.78
CA VAL A 40 4.23 -4.32 -1.55
C VAL A 40 4.36 -5.20 -2.81
N GLY A 41 5.39 -6.03 -2.79
CA GLY A 41 5.75 -6.84 -3.95
C GLY A 41 4.65 -7.74 -4.49
N GLN A 42 3.79 -8.25 -3.63
CA GLN A 42 2.68 -9.12 -4.02
C GLN A 42 1.67 -8.38 -4.92
N THR A 43 1.41 -7.11 -4.66
CA THR A 43 0.53 -6.27 -5.50
C THR A 43 1.11 -6.10 -6.90
N LEU A 44 2.43 -5.80 -7.00
CA LEU A 44 3.10 -5.68 -8.29
C LEU A 44 3.11 -6.99 -9.08
N ASP A 45 3.28 -8.12 -8.39
CA ASP A 45 3.22 -9.45 -9.00
C ASP A 45 1.83 -9.75 -9.60
N CYS A 46 0.75 -9.35 -8.90
CA CYS A 46 -0.61 -9.52 -9.43
C CYS A 46 -0.84 -8.67 -10.69
N PHE A 47 -0.32 -7.46 -10.75
CA PHE A 47 -0.45 -6.62 -11.95
C PHE A 47 0.22 -7.19 -13.21
N LEU A 48 1.17 -8.11 -13.09
CA LEU A 48 1.76 -8.77 -14.26
C LEU A 48 0.72 -9.52 -15.09
N GLU A 49 -0.17 -10.24 -14.41
CA GLU A 49 -1.13 -11.16 -15.02
C GLU A 49 -2.52 -10.54 -15.15
N SER A 50 -2.89 -9.67 -14.21
CA SER A 50 -4.23 -9.09 -14.10
C SER A 50 -4.55 -8.09 -15.24
N PRO A 51 -5.75 -8.12 -15.82
CA PRO A 51 -6.22 -7.11 -16.77
C PRO A 51 -6.73 -5.83 -16.10
N LEU A 52 -6.79 -5.80 -14.76
CA LEU A 52 -7.31 -4.65 -14.02
C LEU A 52 -6.43 -3.42 -14.18
N GLN A 53 -7.07 -2.26 -14.10
CA GLN A 53 -6.42 -0.96 -14.20
C GLN A 53 -6.39 -0.27 -12.83
N ILE A 54 -5.37 0.51 -12.59
CA ILE A 54 -5.34 1.46 -11.47
C ILE A 54 -6.23 2.64 -11.87
N ILE A 55 -7.25 2.91 -11.07
CA ILE A 55 -8.24 3.96 -11.30
C ILE A 55 -8.22 5.06 -10.23
N GLY A 56 -7.40 4.89 -9.21
CA GLY A 56 -7.19 5.87 -8.15
C GLY A 56 -6.11 5.43 -7.15
N GLU A 57 -5.72 6.36 -6.32
CA GLU A 57 -4.83 6.11 -5.19
C GLU A 57 -5.36 6.76 -3.92
N VAL A 58 -5.04 6.17 -2.77
CA VAL A 58 -5.37 6.69 -1.43
C VAL A 58 -4.16 6.54 -0.54
N GLU A 59 -3.85 7.59 0.21
CA GLU A 59 -2.81 7.56 1.24
C GLU A 59 -3.46 7.60 2.62
N LEU A 60 -3.09 6.65 3.48
CA LEU A 60 -3.58 6.55 4.84
C LEU A 60 -2.41 6.65 5.82
N PRO A 61 -2.42 7.65 6.73
CA PRO A 61 -1.48 7.68 7.83
C PRO A 61 -1.64 6.44 8.71
N VAL A 62 -0.52 5.82 9.08
CA VAL A 62 -0.51 4.71 10.03
C VAL A 62 -0.24 5.28 11.41
N VAL A 63 -1.29 5.36 12.23
CA VAL A 63 -1.20 5.82 13.62
C VAL A 63 -1.52 4.65 14.53
N HIS A 64 -0.63 4.41 15.48
CA HIS A 64 -0.78 3.36 16.48
C HIS A 64 -1.03 3.96 17.86
N HIS A 65 -2.03 3.44 18.55
CA HIS A 65 -2.35 3.76 19.93
C HIS A 65 -2.18 2.51 20.79
N LEU A 66 -1.85 2.70 22.06
CA LEU A 66 -2.04 1.67 23.05
C LEU A 66 -3.46 1.76 23.57
N ILE A 67 -4.25 0.71 23.36
CA ILE A 67 -5.68 0.68 23.67
C ILE A 67 -6.01 -0.48 24.61
N ALA A 68 -6.98 -0.28 25.51
CA ALA A 68 -7.42 -1.31 26.46
C ALA A 68 -8.90 -1.11 26.85
N GLY A 69 -9.43 -2.00 27.68
CA GLY A 69 -10.76 -1.84 28.28
C GLY A 69 -10.83 -0.61 29.18
N ALA A 70 -12.00 0.03 29.25
CA ALA A 70 -12.22 1.32 29.92
C ALA A 70 -11.92 1.35 31.44
N SER A 71 -11.79 0.18 32.08
CA SER A 71 -11.49 0.04 33.52
C SER A 71 -10.00 -0.18 33.83
N GLN A 72 -9.11 -0.03 32.83
CA GLN A 72 -7.68 -0.33 32.98
C GLN A 72 -6.85 0.95 32.80
N ASP A 73 -5.82 1.07 33.63
CA ASP A 73 -4.77 2.05 33.51
C ASP A 73 -3.47 1.41 32.99
N LEU A 74 -2.48 2.22 32.63
CA LEU A 74 -1.19 1.74 32.14
C LEU A 74 -0.49 0.78 33.12
N ALA A 75 -0.68 1.01 34.43
CA ALA A 75 -0.10 0.17 35.49
C ALA A 75 -0.75 -1.22 35.62
N ASP A 76 -1.96 -1.41 35.09
CA ASP A 76 -2.70 -2.66 35.14
C ASP A 76 -2.30 -3.62 34.00
N ILE A 77 -1.52 -3.14 33.02
CA ILE A 77 -1.19 -3.89 31.84
C ILE A 77 -0.12 -4.93 32.13
N SER A 78 -0.48 -6.19 31.92
CA SER A 78 0.37 -7.36 32.11
C SER A 78 0.88 -7.96 30.80
N VAL A 79 0.24 -7.65 29.65
CA VAL A 79 0.66 -8.06 28.31
C VAL A 79 0.21 -7.05 27.26
N VAL A 80 1.05 -6.81 26.26
CA VAL A 80 0.72 -6.00 25.07
C VAL A 80 0.60 -6.90 23.86
N CYS A 81 -0.55 -6.82 23.17
CA CYS A 81 -0.85 -7.60 21.96
C CYS A 81 -0.81 -6.71 20.72
N GLY A 82 -0.36 -7.26 19.59
CA GLY A 82 -0.37 -6.57 18.31
C GLY A 82 0.09 -7.47 17.18
N HIS A 83 -0.15 -7.03 15.96
CA HIS A 83 0.53 -7.63 14.81
C HIS A 83 2.05 -7.40 14.95
N GLU A 84 2.86 -8.35 14.51
CA GLU A 84 4.32 -8.29 14.62
C GLU A 84 4.90 -6.94 14.16
N GLN A 85 4.40 -6.45 13.04
CA GLN A 85 4.78 -5.17 12.46
C GLN A 85 4.43 -3.98 13.38
N ALA A 86 3.22 -3.94 13.94
CA ALA A 86 2.80 -2.86 14.84
C ALA A 86 3.60 -2.87 16.16
N LEU A 87 3.89 -4.06 16.70
CA LEU A 87 4.79 -4.21 17.85
C LEU A 87 6.21 -3.71 17.53
N GLY A 88 6.70 -3.99 16.31
CA GLY A 88 8.01 -3.51 15.85
C GLY A 88 8.06 -2.01 15.66
N GLN A 89 6.99 -1.39 15.16
CA GLN A 89 6.87 0.05 14.92
C GLN A 89 6.68 0.89 16.19
N CYS A 90 6.36 0.26 17.32
CA CYS A 90 6.19 0.91 18.63
C CYS A 90 7.22 0.43 19.67
N ARG A 91 8.32 -0.16 19.20
CA ARG A 91 9.29 -0.83 20.09
C ARG A 91 9.89 0.12 21.12
N ASP A 92 10.41 1.25 20.69
CA ASP A 92 11.14 2.20 21.54
C ASP A 92 10.19 2.80 22.58
N TRP A 93 8.98 3.13 22.17
CA TRP A 93 7.95 3.62 23.10
C TRP A 93 7.58 2.56 24.16
N LEU A 94 7.39 1.30 23.74
CA LEU A 94 7.07 0.19 24.66
C LEU A 94 8.19 -0.10 25.64
N ASP A 95 9.45 -0.07 25.19
CA ASP A 95 10.61 -0.28 26.04
C ASP A 95 10.76 0.81 27.11
N ALA A 96 10.39 2.05 26.76
CA ALA A 96 10.47 3.18 27.69
C ALA A 96 9.31 3.23 28.69
N ASN A 97 8.07 2.89 28.29
CA ASN A 97 6.87 3.11 29.09
C ASN A 97 6.31 1.82 29.75
N LEU A 98 6.60 0.67 29.18
CA LEU A 98 6.17 -0.65 29.68
C LEU A 98 7.35 -1.64 29.71
N PRO A 99 8.45 -1.30 30.42
CA PRO A 99 9.63 -2.16 30.49
C PRO A 99 9.27 -3.49 31.16
N GLY A 100 9.64 -4.59 30.49
CA GLY A 100 9.43 -5.94 31.00
C GLY A 100 8.01 -6.50 30.86
N VAL A 101 7.06 -5.74 30.31
CA VAL A 101 5.74 -6.27 29.96
C VAL A 101 5.87 -7.15 28.71
N PRO A 102 5.42 -8.42 28.76
CA PRO A 102 5.43 -9.33 27.62
C PRO A 102 4.68 -8.80 26.42
N ARG A 103 5.14 -9.16 25.21
CA ARG A 103 4.53 -8.78 23.93
C ARG A 103 4.08 -10.03 23.19
N ASP A 104 2.77 -10.13 22.97
CA ASP A 104 2.16 -11.26 22.27
C ASP A 104 1.84 -10.88 20.83
N VAL A 105 2.33 -11.68 19.88
CA VAL A 105 2.05 -11.49 18.46
C VAL A 105 0.68 -12.08 18.12
N CYS A 106 -0.18 -11.25 17.52
CA CYS A 106 -1.48 -11.61 16.97
C CYS A 106 -1.44 -11.61 15.43
N ARG A 107 -2.38 -12.31 14.80
CA ARG A 107 -2.52 -12.35 13.33
C ARG A 107 -2.89 -11.00 12.72
N SER A 108 -3.54 -10.13 13.51
CA SER A 108 -3.92 -8.78 13.11
C SER A 108 -4.07 -7.86 14.32
N ASN A 109 -4.04 -6.54 14.10
CA ASN A 109 -4.36 -5.56 15.15
C ASN A 109 -5.84 -5.62 15.57
N GLY A 110 -6.74 -6.09 14.68
CA GLY A 110 -8.14 -6.37 15.04
C GLY A 110 -8.28 -7.51 16.04
N GLU A 111 -7.53 -8.62 15.88
CA GLU A 111 -7.48 -9.72 16.85
C GLU A 111 -6.90 -9.25 18.19
N ALA A 112 -5.85 -8.43 18.15
CA ALA A 112 -5.28 -7.84 19.37
C ALA A 112 -6.32 -6.97 20.10
N ALA A 113 -7.08 -6.14 19.37
CA ALA A 113 -8.14 -5.32 19.95
C ALA A 113 -9.27 -6.16 20.57
N GLN A 114 -9.67 -7.27 19.93
CA GLN A 114 -10.65 -8.21 20.51
C GLN A 114 -10.17 -8.80 21.84
N ARG A 115 -8.89 -9.15 21.93
CA ARG A 115 -8.29 -9.63 23.20
C ARG A 115 -8.31 -8.53 24.26
N ALA A 116 -7.91 -7.30 23.91
CA ALA A 116 -7.94 -6.18 24.84
C ALA A 116 -9.36 -5.83 25.33
N GLN A 117 -10.39 -6.13 24.54
CA GLN A 117 -11.80 -5.98 24.93
C GLN A 117 -12.23 -7.03 25.95
N SER A 118 -11.80 -8.28 25.79
CA SER A 118 -12.32 -9.44 26.55
C SER A 118 -11.43 -9.89 27.72
N GLU A 119 -10.15 -9.53 27.72
CA GLU A 119 -9.17 -10.00 28.71
C GLU A 119 -8.70 -8.83 29.58
N THR A 120 -8.76 -9.02 30.91
CA THR A 120 -8.22 -8.03 31.86
C THR A 120 -6.70 -8.08 31.88
N GLY A 121 -6.04 -6.92 31.95
CA GLY A 121 -4.58 -6.79 31.93
C GLY A 121 -3.97 -6.86 30.53
N VAL A 122 -4.81 -6.95 29.49
CA VAL A 122 -4.36 -6.95 28.08
C VAL A 122 -4.55 -5.57 27.47
N ALA A 123 -3.48 -5.02 26.89
CA ALA A 123 -3.54 -3.88 25.99
C ALA A 123 -3.24 -4.31 24.56
N ALA A 124 -3.75 -3.58 23.58
CA ALA A 124 -3.48 -3.81 22.18
C ALA A 124 -2.85 -2.58 21.50
N ILE A 125 -2.04 -2.84 20.45
CA ILE A 125 -1.61 -1.80 19.53
C ILE A 125 -2.55 -1.81 18.33
N ALA A 126 -3.31 -0.71 18.15
CA ALA A 126 -4.21 -0.56 17.00
C ALA A 126 -4.49 0.92 16.71
N GLY A 127 -5.16 1.20 15.58
CA GLY A 127 -5.59 2.54 15.18
C GLY A 127 -6.98 2.91 15.69
N ASP A 128 -7.43 4.14 15.36
CA ASP A 128 -8.71 4.71 15.79
C ASP A 128 -9.93 3.85 15.49
N LEU A 129 -9.97 3.22 14.32
CA LEU A 129 -11.08 2.36 13.94
C LEU A 129 -11.30 1.19 14.93
N ALA A 130 -10.22 0.66 15.50
CA ALA A 130 -10.33 -0.41 16.50
C ALA A 130 -10.88 0.13 17.83
N VAL A 131 -10.50 1.35 18.21
CA VAL A 131 -11.05 2.04 19.41
C VAL A 131 -12.57 2.14 19.30
N GLU A 132 -13.07 2.62 18.17
CA GLU A 132 -14.51 2.78 17.92
C GLU A 132 -15.23 1.42 17.81
N THR A 133 -14.68 0.50 17.03
CA THR A 133 -15.31 -0.81 16.74
C THR A 133 -15.45 -1.66 18.01
N TYR A 134 -14.43 -1.68 18.85
CA TYR A 134 -14.38 -2.52 20.06
C TYR A 134 -14.69 -1.77 21.35
N GLN A 135 -15.05 -0.48 21.25
CA GLN A 135 -15.38 0.39 22.39
C GLN A 135 -14.28 0.41 23.46
N LEU A 136 -13.04 0.51 23.01
CA LEU A 136 -11.85 0.59 23.85
C LEU A 136 -11.47 2.04 24.14
N VAL A 137 -10.57 2.22 25.11
CA VAL A 137 -9.99 3.53 25.42
C VAL A 137 -8.53 3.58 25.03
N LYS A 138 -8.05 4.75 24.66
CA LYS A 138 -6.64 4.99 24.40
C LYS A 138 -5.92 5.23 25.72
N LEU A 139 -5.01 4.35 26.10
CA LEU A 139 -4.11 4.57 27.24
C LEU A 139 -2.93 5.48 26.86
N ALA A 140 -2.50 5.41 25.59
CA ALA A 140 -1.52 6.33 25.01
C ALA A 140 -1.81 6.53 23.52
N GLU A 141 -1.57 7.73 23.02
CA GLU A 141 -1.83 8.09 21.62
C GLU A 141 -0.54 8.23 20.83
N ALA A 142 -0.60 7.86 19.54
CA ALA A 142 0.46 8.04 18.56
C ALA A 142 1.82 7.51 19.05
N ILE A 143 1.83 6.25 19.50
CA ILE A 143 2.99 5.60 20.12
C ILE A 143 4.00 5.02 19.14
N GLN A 144 3.78 5.14 17.82
CA GLN A 144 4.72 4.68 16.80
C GLN A 144 6.04 5.47 16.86
N ASP A 145 7.16 4.79 16.70
CA ASP A 145 8.51 5.37 16.78
C ASP A 145 8.80 6.32 15.60
N ILE A 146 8.15 6.09 14.45
CA ILE A 146 8.27 6.95 13.25
C ILE A 146 6.95 7.70 13.03
N ALA A 147 6.96 9.01 13.23
CA ALA A 147 5.76 9.86 13.19
C ALA A 147 5.08 9.95 11.81
N HIS A 148 5.81 9.77 10.71
CA HIS A 148 5.32 9.95 9.34
C HIS A 148 5.22 8.62 8.59
N ASN A 149 4.61 7.60 9.22
CA ASN A 149 4.32 6.34 8.54
C ASN A 149 3.01 6.47 7.77
N THR A 150 3.05 6.20 6.46
CA THR A 150 1.88 6.26 5.57
C THR A 150 1.86 5.03 4.70
N THR A 151 0.70 4.42 4.55
CA THR A 151 0.47 3.36 3.58
C THR A 151 -0.32 3.90 2.40
N ARG A 152 0.20 3.69 1.20
CA ARG A 152 -0.46 4.02 -0.05
C ARG A 152 -1.15 2.80 -0.61
N PHE A 153 -2.38 3.00 -1.06
CA PHE A 153 -3.22 1.98 -1.67
C PHE A 153 -3.57 2.39 -3.08
N PHE A 154 -3.69 1.41 -3.97
CA PHE A 154 -4.35 1.60 -5.25
C PHE A 154 -5.81 1.18 -5.19
N VAL A 155 -6.64 1.97 -5.83
CA VAL A 155 -8.00 1.56 -6.22
C VAL A 155 -7.87 0.95 -7.61
N ILE A 156 -8.31 -0.28 -7.76
CA ILE A 156 -8.23 -1.01 -9.02
C ILE A 156 -9.63 -1.36 -9.52
N GLY A 157 -9.78 -1.36 -10.83
CA GLY A 157 -11.04 -1.63 -11.50
C GLY A 157 -10.81 -2.07 -12.95
N ARG A 158 -11.90 -2.23 -13.71
CA ARG A 158 -11.85 -2.68 -15.10
C ARG A 158 -11.91 -1.54 -16.10
N GLU A 159 -12.42 -0.41 -15.67
CA GLU A 159 -12.62 0.75 -16.54
C GLU A 159 -11.48 1.75 -16.37
N THR A 160 -11.21 2.50 -17.42
CA THR A 160 -10.30 3.63 -17.35
C THR A 160 -11.04 4.86 -16.82
N VAL A 161 -10.34 5.75 -16.16
CA VAL A 161 -10.90 7.04 -15.71
C VAL A 161 -10.45 8.16 -16.68
N PRO A 162 -11.28 9.18 -16.89
CA PRO A 162 -10.89 10.33 -17.72
C PRO A 162 -9.83 11.17 -17.00
N SER A 163 -9.06 11.94 -17.76
CA SER A 163 -8.07 12.86 -17.20
C SER A 163 -8.71 13.90 -16.28
N SER A 164 -8.11 14.07 -15.11
CA SER A 164 -8.47 15.10 -14.13
C SER A 164 -7.68 16.40 -14.28
N GLY A 165 -6.61 16.37 -15.07
CA GLY A 165 -5.65 17.47 -15.22
C GLY A 165 -4.52 17.46 -14.18
N ALA A 166 -4.58 16.55 -13.18
CA ALA A 166 -3.54 16.34 -12.17
C ALA A 166 -3.38 14.82 -11.92
N ASP A 167 -2.89 14.12 -12.95
CA ASP A 167 -2.89 12.68 -13.01
C ASP A 167 -1.48 12.09 -12.87
N LYS A 168 -1.44 10.81 -12.49
CA LYS A 168 -0.29 9.92 -12.63
C LYS A 168 -0.63 8.78 -13.55
N THR A 169 0.38 8.27 -14.22
CA THR A 169 0.31 7.02 -14.99
C THR A 169 1.29 6.01 -14.42
N SER A 170 0.84 4.78 -14.24
CA SER A 170 1.68 3.64 -13.85
C SER A 170 1.83 2.66 -15.00
N ILE A 171 3.05 2.17 -15.19
CA ILE A 171 3.38 1.16 -16.19
C ILE A 171 4.27 0.05 -15.62
N LEU A 172 4.13 -1.14 -16.17
CA LEU A 172 5.14 -2.20 -16.08
C LEU A 172 5.91 -2.25 -17.40
N ILE A 173 7.24 -2.24 -17.30
CA ILE A 173 8.10 -2.30 -18.47
C ILE A 173 9.27 -3.24 -18.22
N ALA A 174 9.62 -4.04 -19.22
CA ALA A 174 10.80 -4.89 -19.18
C ALA A 174 11.69 -4.63 -20.38
N SER A 175 13.01 -4.69 -20.16
CA SER A 175 13.99 -4.60 -21.22
C SER A 175 15.04 -5.70 -21.08
N ARG A 176 15.75 -5.99 -22.20
CA ARG A 176 16.90 -6.92 -22.18
C ARG A 176 17.99 -6.36 -21.28
N ASN A 177 18.56 -7.25 -20.45
CA ASN A 177 19.68 -6.88 -19.62
C ASN A 177 20.93 -6.62 -20.47
N ARG A 178 21.21 -5.34 -20.71
CA ARG A 178 22.38 -4.84 -21.44
C ARG A 178 22.84 -3.50 -20.85
N PRO A 179 24.11 -3.12 -21.00
CA PRO A 179 24.59 -1.82 -20.57
C PRO A 179 23.72 -0.71 -21.17
N GLY A 180 23.29 0.25 -20.33
CA GLY A 180 22.44 1.38 -20.73
C GLY A 180 20.96 1.06 -20.88
N ALA A 181 20.49 -0.17 -20.62
CA ALA A 181 19.08 -0.54 -20.79
C ALA A 181 18.13 0.39 -20.03
N LEU A 182 18.34 0.57 -18.74
CA LEU A 182 17.53 1.45 -17.91
C LEU A 182 17.61 2.92 -18.40
N LEU A 183 18.80 3.40 -18.75
CA LEU A 183 18.97 4.76 -19.28
C LEU A 183 18.10 4.98 -20.54
N ASN A 184 18.06 4.00 -21.44
CA ASN A 184 17.25 4.09 -22.66
C ASN A 184 15.74 4.09 -22.36
N LEU A 185 15.29 3.46 -21.28
CA LEU A 185 13.90 3.53 -20.82
C LEU A 185 13.57 4.87 -20.15
N LEU A 186 14.53 5.54 -19.53
CA LEU A 186 14.30 6.80 -18.84
C LEU A 186 14.43 8.03 -19.75
N ARG A 187 15.22 7.93 -20.81
CA ARG A 187 15.48 9.04 -21.73
C ARG A 187 14.21 9.65 -22.36
N PRO A 188 13.19 8.90 -22.82
CA PRO A 188 11.98 9.47 -23.38
C PRO A 188 11.22 10.41 -22.43
N PHE A 189 11.28 10.15 -21.13
CA PHE A 189 10.67 11.00 -20.10
C PHE A 189 11.41 12.33 -19.95
N GLU A 190 12.75 12.27 -19.85
CA GLU A 190 13.60 13.43 -19.72
C GLU A 190 13.48 14.35 -20.94
N GLU A 191 13.57 13.80 -22.17
CA GLU A 191 13.47 14.54 -23.42
C GLU A 191 12.14 15.29 -23.57
N ARG A 192 11.08 14.84 -22.89
CA ARG A 192 9.74 15.44 -22.94
C ARG A 192 9.34 16.14 -21.65
N GLY A 193 10.25 16.27 -20.71
CA GLY A 193 10.03 16.99 -19.45
C GLY A 193 8.98 16.33 -18.54
N ILE A 194 8.76 15.01 -18.64
CA ILE A 194 7.85 14.27 -17.77
C ILE A 194 8.59 13.84 -16.51
N SER A 195 8.06 14.23 -15.35
CA SER A 195 8.59 13.85 -14.05
C SER A 195 8.19 12.43 -13.68
N LEU A 196 9.20 11.63 -13.30
CA LEU A 196 8.96 10.33 -12.68
C LEU A 196 8.68 10.54 -11.19
N THR A 197 7.60 9.94 -10.72
CA THR A 197 7.24 9.96 -9.29
C THR A 197 7.74 8.72 -8.57
N ARG A 198 7.99 7.62 -9.32
CA ARG A 198 8.50 6.37 -8.77
C ARG A 198 9.16 5.50 -9.82
N ILE A 199 10.15 4.75 -9.38
CA ILE A 199 10.72 3.62 -10.10
C ILE A 199 11.06 2.51 -9.11
N ASP A 200 10.58 1.30 -9.36
CA ASP A 200 10.93 0.10 -8.62
C ASP A 200 11.38 -0.99 -9.60
N SER A 201 12.40 -1.75 -9.25
CA SER A 201 12.96 -2.80 -10.08
C SER A 201 12.75 -4.17 -9.47
N ARG A 202 12.30 -5.14 -10.27
CA ARG A 202 12.11 -6.52 -9.84
C ARG A 202 12.72 -7.50 -10.83
N PRO A 203 13.29 -8.60 -10.33
CA PRO A 203 13.70 -9.68 -11.23
C PRO A 203 12.46 -10.28 -11.92
N SER A 204 12.56 -10.55 -13.21
CA SER A 204 11.52 -11.26 -13.93
C SER A 204 11.42 -12.70 -13.39
N LYS A 205 10.17 -13.14 -13.15
CA LYS A 205 9.90 -14.54 -12.77
C LYS A 205 9.86 -15.48 -14.00
N THR A 206 9.67 -14.91 -15.20
CA THR A 206 9.47 -15.66 -16.44
C THR A 206 10.77 -15.85 -17.23
N GLU A 207 11.68 -14.90 -17.18
CA GLU A 207 12.96 -14.99 -17.90
C GLU A 207 14.14 -14.71 -16.97
N LYS A 208 15.14 -15.60 -16.97
CA LYS A 208 16.38 -15.42 -16.22
C LYS A 208 17.10 -14.16 -16.71
N TRP A 209 17.57 -13.34 -15.75
CA TRP A 209 18.37 -12.15 -16.00
C TRP A 209 17.63 -11.00 -16.72
N THR A 210 16.31 -10.99 -16.75
CA THR A 210 15.49 -9.87 -17.22
C THR A 210 14.98 -9.09 -16.02
N TYR A 211 15.10 -7.77 -16.06
CA TYR A 211 14.54 -6.90 -15.04
C TYR A 211 13.23 -6.30 -15.54
N MET A 212 12.25 -6.27 -14.65
CA MET A 212 11.01 -5.53 -14.81
C MET A 212 11.05 -4.30 -13.94
N PHE A 213 10.57 -3.20 -14.48
CA PHE A 213 10.45 -1.94 -13.80
C PHE A 213 8.99 -1.58 -13.68
N PHE A 214 8.59 -1.25 -12.46
CA PHE A 214 7.35 -0.52 -12.21
C PHE A 214 7.71 0.96 -12.20
N ILE A 215 7.09 1.74 -13.08
CA ILE A 215 7.37 3.16 -13.23
C ILE A 215 6.07 3.94 -13.08
N GLU A 216 6.08 4.97 -12.23
CA GLU A 216 5.02 5.95 -12.15
C GLU A 216 5.55 7.31 -12.60
N PHE A 217 4.74 8.06 -13.31
CA PHE A 217 5.08 9.37 -13.81
C PHE A 217 3.85 10.28 -13.89
N GLU A 218 4.10 11.58 -13.96
CA GLU A 218 3.06 12.60 -14.08
C GLU A 218 2.48 12.63 -15.48
N GLY A 219 1.16 12.84 -15.58
CA GLY A 219 0.40 12.92 -16.82
C GLY A 219 -0.54 11.74 -17.03
N HIS A 220 -1.41 11.87 -18.01
CA HIS A 220 -2.45 10.90 -18.36
C HIS A 220 -2.18 10.29 -19.74
N LEU A 221 -2.52 9.02 -19.94
CA LEU A 221 -2.34 8.31 -21.23
C LEU A 221 -3.04 8.98 -22.43
N SER A 222 -4.04 9.85 -22.18
CA SER A 222 -4.66 10.66 -23.22
C SER A 222 -3.86 11.91 -23.64
N ASP A 223 -2.84 12.29 -22.88
CA ASP A 223 -2.03 13.46 -23.19
C ASP A 223 -1.09 13.16 -24.36
N ASP A 224 -0.96 14.12 -25.30
CA ASP A 224 -0.13 13.93 -26.49
C ASP A 224 1.32 13.60 -26.14
N VAL A 225 1.89 14.33 -25.19
CA VAL A 225 3.26 14.14 -24.73
C VAL A 225 3.47 12.76 -24.11
N VAL A 226 2.49 12.27 -23.34
CA VAL A 226 2.54 10.93 -22.74
C VAL A 226 2.44 9.85 -23.81
N ARG A 227 1.58 10.04 -24.85
CA ARG A 227 1.50 9.10 -25.99
C ARG A 227 2.82 8.98 -26.76
N GLU A 228 3.54 10.09 -26.92
CA GLU A 228 4.87 10.07 -27.55
C GLU A 228 5.89 9.29 -26.72
N VAL A 229 5.88 9.47 -25.39
CA VAL A 229 6.73 8.67 -24.48
C VAL A 229 6.40 7.19 -24.58
N MET A 230 5.12 6.83 -24.53
CA MET A 230 4.69 5.44 -24.61
C MET A 230 5.13 4.77 -25.93
N ALA A 231 5.02 5.48 -27.05
CA ALA A 231 5.51 4.98 -28.36
C ALA A 231 7.03 4.73 -28.34
N ALA A 232 7.80 5.67 -27.80
CA ALA A 232 9.27 5.51 -27.69
C ALA A 232 9.67 4.37 -26.74
N LEU A 233 8.89 4.12 -25.69
CA LEU A 233 9.11 3.00 -24.77
C LEU A 233 8.81 1.65 -25.44
N GLU A 234 7.76 1.58 -26.25
CA GLU A 234 7.39 0.36 -26.97
C GLU A 234 8.51 -0.12 -27.90
N GLU A 235 9.19 0.78 -28.58
CA GLU A 235 10.34 0.46 -29.45
C GLU A 235 11.55 -0.11 -28.69
N ASN A 236 11.72 0.25 -27.41
CA ASN A 236 12.89 -0.06 -26.61
C ASN A 236 12.66 -1.16 -25.55
N SER A 237 11.45 -1.68 -25.43
CA SER A 237 11.07 -2.68 -24.43
C SER A 237 10.75 -4.03 -25.05
N ILE A 238 10.79 -5.10 -24.23
CA ILE A 238 10.26 -6.43 -24.57
C ILE A 238 8.85 -6.62 -24.00
N LEU A 239 8.49 -5.84 -23.00
CA LEU A 239 7.18 -5.79 -22.42
C LEU A 239 6.90 -4.34 -22.03
N LEU A 240 5.79 -3.82 -22.47
CA LEU A 240 5.23 -2.56 -21.98
C LEU A 240 3.76 -2.79 -21.68
N LYS A 241 3.37 -2.64 -20.42
CA LYS A 241 2.02 -2.81 -19.95
C LYS A 241 1.57 -1.57 -19.19
N PRO A 242 0.69 -0.75 -19.76
CA PRO A 242 0.01 0.30 -19.00
C PRO A 242 -0.84 -0.33 -17.89
N LEU A 243 -0.70 0.17 -16.68
CA LEU A 243 -1.49 -0.26 -15.53
C LEU A 243 -2.65 0.68 -15.22
N GLY A 244 -2.63 1.89 -15.77
CA GLY A 244 -3.68 2.88 -15.65
C GLY A 244 -3.15 4.30 -15.46
N SER A 245 -4.01 5.26 -15.78
CA SER A 245 -3.86 6.67 -15.43
C SER A 245 -4.96 7.04 -14.45
N TYR A 246 -4.63 7.80 -13.42
CA TYR A 246 -5.54 8.07 -12.31
C TYR A 246 -5.20 9.42 -11.65
N PRO A 247 -6.18 10.09 -11.01
CA PRO A 247 -5.95 11.31 -10.26
C PRO A 247 -4.94 11.08 -9.13
N LYS A 248 -4.06 12.05 -8.90
CA LYS A 248 -3.18 12.08 -7.73
C LYS A 248 -4.03 12.09 -6.46
N ALA A 249 -3.58 11.40 -5.40
CA ALA A 249 -4.20 11.51 -4.10
C ALA A 249 -4.24 13.00 -3.67
N PRO A 250 -5.35 13.49 -3.10
CA PRO A 250 -5.36 14.82 -2.52
C PRO A 250 -4.35 14.87 -1.37
N ILE A 251 -3.55 15.93 -1.35
CA ILE A 251 -2.56 16.22 -0.31
C ILE A 251 -3.29 16.67 0.96
#